data_caf1955379cf586229c63becbcd2652c
#
_entry.id   caf1955379cf586229c63becbcd2652c
#
_cell.length_a   1.000
_cell.length_b   1.000
_cell.length_c   1.000
_cell.angle_alpha   90.00
_cell.angle_beta   90.00
_cell.angle_gamma   90.00
#
_symmetry.space_group_name_H-M   'P 1'
#
loop_
_entity.id
_entity.type
_entity.pdbx_description
1 polymer ?
#
loop_
_entity_poly.entity_id
_entity_poly.type
_entity_poly.pdbx_seq_one_letter_code
_entity_poly.pdbx_strand_id
1 'polypeptide(L)' 'MILSDTIKVKYKLDTKGKNTVEMAKLLRDYGVKGFLYSLNPHSIVMAVLPEDKEHNRKVLNGIKE' A
#
# COMPACT_ATOMS: atom_id res chain seq x y z
N MET A 1 -10.86 15.10 1.95
CA MET A 1 -9.87 14.39 2.79
C MET A 1 -8.65 15.26 3.03
N ILE A 2 -8.18 15.29 4.25
CA ILE A 2 -6.99 16.07 4.61
C ILE A 2 -5.80 15.12 4.69
N LEU A 3 -4.80 15.33 3.82
CA LEU A 3 -3.63 14.45 3.77
C LEU A 3 -2.85 14.43 5.09
N SER A 4 -2.96 15.48 5.89
CA SER A 4 -2.29 15.54 7.19
C SER A 4 -2.79 14.50 8.18
N ASP A 5 -3.96 13.91 7.92
CA ASP A 5 -4.52 12.88 8.80
C ASP A 5 -3.95 11.49 8.49
N THR A 6 -3.18 11.36 7.42
CA THR A 6 -2.60 10.08 7.05
C THR A 6 -1.31 9.81 7.81
N ILE A 7 -1.01 8.52 7.97
CA ILE A 7 0.27 8.07 8.52
C ILE A 7 0.98 7.25 7.46
N LYS A 8 2.31 7.17 7.58
CA LYS A 8 3.11 6.37 6.65
C LYS A 8 3.32 5.00 7.26
N VAL A 9 2.91 3.98 6.52
CA VAL A 9 3.00 2.59 6.97
C VAL A 9 3.77 1.79 5.94
N LYS A 10 4.75 1.02 6.40
CA LYS A 10 5.53 0.15 5.54
C LYS A 10 4.91 -1.25 5.53
N TYR A 11 4.68 -1.77 4.33
CA TYR A 11 4.19 -3.13 4.14
C TYR A 11 5.24 -3.94 3.38
N LYS A 12 5.50 -5.15 3.84
CA LYS A 12 6.43 -6.04 3.14
C LYS A 12 5.68 -6.72 2.01
N LEU A 13 6.17 -6.52 0.79
CA LEU A 13 5.51 -7.02 -0.40
C LEU A 13 6.52 -7.04 -1.54
N ASP A 14 6.61 -8.18 -2.25
CA ASP A 14 7.45 -8.25 -3.44
C ASP A 14 6.76 -7.49 -4.57
N THR A 15 7.38 -6.43 -5.03
CA THR A 15 6.82 -5.56 -6.05
C THR A 15 7.09 -6.05 -7.48
N LYS A 16 7.94 -7.07 -7.63
CA LYS A 16 8.21 -7.74 -8.92
C LYS A 16 8.62 -6.80 -10.04
N GLY A 17 9.38 -5.77 -9.70
CA GLY A 17 9.88 -4.83 -10.70
C GLY A 17 8.86 -3.87 -11.28
N LYS A 18 7.67 -3.77 -10.67
CA LYS A 18 6.65 -2.84 -11.15
C LYS A 18 7.05 -1.39 -10.83
N ASN A 19 6.63 -0.48 -11.70
CA ASN A 19 6.81 0.95 -11.42
C ASN A 19 5.70 1.46 -10.52
N THR A 20 5.82 2.74 -10.09
CA THR A 20 4.85 3.31 -9.15
C THR A 20 3.43 3.36 -9.69
N VAL A 21 3.27 3.63 -10.98
CA VAL A 21 1.94 3.71 -11.60
C VAL A 21 1.28 2.34 -11.61
N GLU A 22 2.01 1.33 -12.05
CA GLU A 22 1.51 -0.04 -12.10
C GLU A 22 1.18 -0.55 -10.69
N MET A 23 2.07 -0.28 -9.73
CA MET A 23 1.87 -0.72 -8.37
C MET A 23 0.67 -0.03 -7.71
N ALA A 24 0.49 1.26 -7.97
CA ALA A 24 -0.66 2.00 -7.43
C ALA A 24 -1.97 1.45 -7.97
N LYS A 25 -2.03 1.13 -9.25
CA LYS A 25 -3.23 0.53 -9.85
C LYS A 25 -3.52 -0.84 -9.26
N LEU A 26 -2.48 -1.65 -9.11
CA LEU A 26 -2.62 -3.00 -8.57
C LEU A 26 -3.14 -2.97 -7.14
N LEU A 27 -2.59 -2.09 -6.31
CA LEU A 27 -3.03 -1.95 -4.93
C LEU A 27 -4.49 -1.51 -4.84
N ARG A 28 -4.89 -0.59 -5.70
CA ARG A 28 -6.28 -0.15 -5.74
C ARG A 28 -7.20 -1.29 -6.18
N ASP A 29 -6.79 -2.09 -7.15
CA ASP A 29 -7.58 -3.22 -7.63
C ASP A 29 -7.77 -4.29 -6.56
N TYR A 30 -6.79 -4.44 -5.67
CA TYR A 30 -6.90 -5.37 -4.55
C TYR A 30 -7.74 -4.81 -3.39
N GLY A 31 -8.09 -3.55 -3.44
CA GLY A 31 -8.86 -2.92 -2.38
C GLY A 31 -8.02 -2.27 -1.28
N VAL A 32 -6.74 -2.05 -1.53
CA VAL A 32 -5.86 -1.35 -0.60
C VAL A 32 -6.19 0.14 -0.65
N LYS A 33 -6.39 0.75 0.51
CA LYS A 33 -6.78 2.17 0.60
C LYS A 33 -5.56 3.03 0.93
N GLY A 34 -5.55 4.26 0.40
CA GLY A 34 -4.48 5.22 0.63
C GLY A 34 -3.66 5.49 -0.61
N PHE A 35 -2.51 6.12 -0.42
CA PHE A 35 -1.63 6.51 -1.52
C PHE A 35 -0.27 5.84 -1.39
N LEU A 36 0.28 5.40 -2.52
CA LEU A 36 1.64 4.87 -2.55
C LEU A 36 2.63 6.01 -2.38
N TYR A 37 3.43 5.96 -1.32
CA TYR A 37 4.40 6.99 -1.00
C TYR A 37 5.80 6.63 -1.50
N SER A 38 6.20 5.38 -1.33
CA SER A 38 7.53 4.92 -1.73
C SER A 38 7.46 3.47 -2.21
N LEU A 39 8.25 3.16 -3.22
CA LEU A 39 8.29 1.82 -3.82
C LEU A 39 9.69 1.25 -3.69
N ASN A 40 9.79 0.07 -3.12
CA ASN A 40 11.05 -0.67 -2.98
C ASN A 40 10.85 -2.09 -3.51
N PRO A 41 11.93 -2.82 -3.86
CA PRO A 41 11.78 -4.17 -4.42
C PRO A 41 10.99 -5.14 -3.54
N HIS A 42 11.12 -5.04 -2.23
CA HIS A 42 10.50 -5.99 -1.30
C HIS A 42 9.59 -5.32 -0.27
N SER A 43 9.25 -4.07 -0.49
CA SER A 43 8.35 -3.35 0.42
C SER A 43 7.76 -2.13 -0.26
N ILE A 44 6.67 -1.64 0.32
CA ILE A 44 6.07 -0.39 -0.09
C ILE A 44 5.78 0.44 1.16
N VAL A 45 5.79 1.75 1.00
CA VAL A 45 5.35 2.67 2.05
C VAL A 45 4.12 3.38 1.52
N MET A 46 3.06 3.37 2.29
CA MET A 46 1.81 4.01 1.91
C MET A 46 1.41 5.07 2.92
N ALA A 47 0.81 6.13 2.44
CA ALA A 47 0.16 7.13 3.28
C ALA A 47 -1.30 6.72 3.42
N VAL A 48 -1.69 6.30 4.61
CA VAL A 48 -3.03 5.75 4.87
C VAL A 48 -3.64 6.41 6.10
N LEU A 49 -4.96 6.41 6.16
CA LEU A 49 -5.65 6.79 7.39
C LEU A 49 -5.42 5.71 8.43
N PRO A 50 -5.27 6.08 9.71
CA PRO A 50 -5.04 5.08 10.76
C PRO A 50 -6.09 3.98 10.78
N GLU A 51 -7.33 4.31 10.46
CA GLU A 51 -8.44 3.35 10.44
C GLU A 51 -8.31 2.32 9.30
N ASP A 52 -7.56 2.64 8.25
CA ASP A 52 -7.38 1.75 7.10
C ASP A 52 -6.16 0.84 7.21
N LYS A 53 -5.33 1.04 8.22
CA LYS A 53 -4.08 0.30 8.39
C LYS A 53 -4.30 -1.20 8.47
N GLU A 54 -5.22 -1.63 9.31
CA GLU A 54 -5.52 -3.05 9.49
C GLU A 54 -6.17 -3.66 8.26
N HIS A 55 -7.07 -2.93 7.63
CA HIS A 55 -7.70 -3.37 6.40
C HIS A 55 -6.65 -3.67 5.33
N ASN A 56 -5.72 -2.73 5.12
CA ASN A 56 -4.66 -2.89 4.14
C ASN A 56 -3.75 -4.07 4.45
N ARG A 57 -3.44 -4.27 5.71
CA ARG A 57 -2.60 -5.40 6.12
C ARG A 57 -3.26 -6.73 5.79
N LYS A 58 -4.56 -6.86 6.03
CA LYS A 58 -5.30 -8.07 5.71
C LYS A 58 -5.33 -8.34 4.22
N VAL A 59 -5.58 -7.29 3.43
CA VAL A 59 -5.60 -7.41 1.97
C VAL A 59 -4.23 -7.87 1.45
N LEU A 60 -3.17 -7.24 1.91
CA LEU A 60 -1.82 -7.57 1.44
C LEU A 60 -1.35 -8.95 1.90
N ASN A 61 -1.77 -9.39 3.07
CA ASN A 61 -1.46 -10.75 3.54
C ASN A 61 -2.12 -11.80 2.64
N GLY A 62 -3.32 -11.53 2.17
CA GLY A 62 -3.99 -12.41 1.23
C GLY A 62 -3.26 -12.52 -0.11
N ILE A 63 -2.65 -11.43 -0.55
CA ILE A 63 -1.89 -11.41 -1.81
C ILE A 63 -0.62 -12.26 -1.73
N LYS A 64 0.02 -12.27 -0.58
CA LYS A 64 1.28 -13.00 -0.39
C LYS A 64 1.13 -14.51 -0.53
N GLU A 65 -0.03 -14.98 -0.35
CA GLU A 65 -0.32 -16.41 -0.47
C GLU A 65 -0.63 -16.77 -1.92
#